data_3286c808e5886098431a7cf1b4ca0b5b
#
_entry.id   3286c808e5886098431a7cf1b4ca0b5b
#
_cell.length_a   1.000
_cell.length_b   1.000
_cell.length_c   1.000
_cell.angle_alpha   90.00
_cell.angle_beta   90.00
_cell.angle_gamma   90.00
#
_symmetry.space_group_name_H-M   'P 1'
#
loop_
_entity.id
_entity.type
_entity.pdbx_description
1 polymer ?
#
loop_
_entity_poly.entity_id
_entity_poly.type
_entity_poly.pdbx_seq_one_letter_code
_entity_poly.pdbx_strand_id
1 'polypeptide(L)'
;TISFRLKEDTSWAKKGHEVAFGQGVIAVVRSIPSKKVTPFTVTHGTHNIGVRGENFDVLFSDLNGGLTSYHYAGKEMIQEIPRPNFWRAPTDNDCGNNMGGVRGQWKLASLYATAKGIGKEIPSVHGGTILQNPTCEVEADSVVVTYLYNLQTSPAAECSLQYRVFGDGRIQTTLHYDPVEGLAAMPEFGVLFKIDADYDTVEWYGNGPAETYWDRQHGAKLGIYQNKVADNMAQYLVPQECGAKTAVRWAKVVDRKGRGLLFTADAAKPMFFSALPYTPHEMESAKHPYELPPVHYTVIRAMGEQMGVGGDDSWGANVHPEYIPDVTKPVEFTFTFRGI
;
A
#
# COMPACT_ATOMS: atom_id res chain seq x y z
N THR A 1 24.95 3.34 13.05
CA THR A 1 24.45 2.58 14.21
C THR A 1 25.56 2.41 15.23
N ILE A 2 25.25 2.61 16.51
CA ILE A 2 26.12 2.30 17.66
C ILE A 2 25.45 1.15 18.39
N SER A 3 26.23 0.08 18.70
CA SER A 3 25.72 -1.10 19.40
C SER A 3 26.44 -1.30 20.74
N PHE A 4 25.71 -1.63 21.78
CA PHE A 4 26.24 -2.08 23.06
C PHE A 4 26.12 -3.60 23.14
N ARG A 5 27.22 -4.29 23.39
CA ARG A 5 27.28 -5.75 23.37
C ARG A 5 27.86 -6.32 24.65
N LEU A 6 27.40 -7.49 25.05
CA LEU A 6 27.95 -8.22 26.18
C LEU A 6 29.44 -8.54 25.94
N LYS A 7 30.28 -8.26 26.95
CA LYS A 7 31.71 -8.58 26.91
C LYS A 7 32.00 -10.02 27.23
N GLU A 8 31.13 -10.68 27.96
CA GLU A 8 31.29 -12.05 28.49
C GLU A 8 29.97 -12.80 28.37
N ASP A 9 30.00 -14.12 28.54
CA ASP A 9 28.80 -14.96 28.66
C ASP A 9 28.08 -14.63 29.96
N THR A 10 26.76 -14.58 29.88
CA THR A 10 25.85 -14.44 31.03
C THR A 10 24.94 -15.66 31.11
N SER A 11 24.11 -15.76 32.17
CA SER A 11 23.13 -16.84 32.31
C SER A 11 22.04 -16.85 31.23
N TRP A 12 21.79 -15.72 30.56
CA TRP A 12 20.69 -15.54 29.60
C TRP A 12 21.16 -15.26 28.16
N ALA A 13 22.42 -14.88 27.93
CA ALA A 13 22.96 -14.60 26.60
C ALA A 13 24.48 -14.79 26.51
N LYS A 14 24.94 -15.06 25.30
CA LYS A 14 26.34 -15.25 25.00
C LYS A 14 27.07 -13.93 24.76
N LYS A 15 28.38 -13.91 24.96
CA LYS A 15 29.28 -12.81 24.56
C LYS A 15 28.97 -12.35 23.14
N GLY A 16 28.92 -11.03 22.96
CA GLY A 16 28.59 -10.41 21.67
C GLY A 16 27.10 -10.16 21.45
N HIS A 17 26.22 -10.67 22.34
CA HIS A 17 24.78 -10.34 22.29
C HIS A 17 24.59 -8.85 22.43
N GLU A 18 23.79 -8.23 21.52
CA GLU A 18 23.47 -6.82 21.55
C GLU A 18 22.40 -6.54 22.57
N VAL A 19 22.71 -5.72 23.57
CA VAL A 19 21.79 -5.35 24.66
C VAL A 19 21.09 -4.01 24.42
N ALA A 20 21.68 -3.15 23.58
CA ALA A 20 21.10 -1.88 23.20
C ALA A 20 21.76 -1.37 21.91
N PHE A 21 21.06 -0.49 21.20
CA PHE A 21 21.60 0.21 20.05
C PHE A 21 21.03 1.63 19.96
N GLY A 22 21.70 2.48 19.18
CA GLY A 22 21.23 3.78 18.73
C GLY A 22 21.60 4.01 17.27
N GLN A 23 20.75 4.71 16.54
CA GLN A 23 21.00 5.09 15.14
C GLN A 23 20.89 6.61 15.01
N GLY A 24 21.81 7.19 14.23
CA GLY A 24 21.80 8.60 13.88
C GLY A 24 22.14 8.77 12.40
N VAL A 25 21.59 9.80 11.78
CA VAL A 25 21.89 10.18 10.39
C VAL A 25 23.11 11.09 10.42
N ILE A 26 24.20 10.66 9.78
CA ILE A 26 25.45 11.45 9.66
C ILE A 26 25.41 12.30 8.39
N ALA A 27 24.93 11.71 7.29
CA ALA A 27 24.84 12.40 6.00
C ALA A 27 23.71 11.81 5.16
N VAL A 28 23.08 12.65 4.35
CA VAL A 28 22.10 12.22 3.34
C VAL A 28 22.66 12.56 1.97
N VAL A 29 22.96 11.54 1.18
CA VAL A 29 23.32 11.72 -0.24
C VAL A 29 22.02 11.68 -1.04
N ARG A 30 21.62 12.81 -1.61
CA ARG A 30 20.51 12.88 -2.54
C ARG A 30 21.07 12.73 -3.95
N SER A 31 20.77 11.62 -4.63
CA SER A 31 20.91 11.55 -6.07
C SER A 31 19.75 12.33 -6.69
N ILE A 32 20.06 13.39 -7.43
CA ILE A 32 19.08 14.06 -8.28
C ILE A 32 19.04 13.21 -9.55
N PRO A 33 17.94 12.48 -9.82
CA PRO A 33 17.85 11.74 -11.07
C PRO A 33 17.91 12.74 -12.22
N SER A 34 18.76 12.47 -13.20
CA SER A 34 18.77 13.25 -14.43
C SER A 34 17.39 13.16 -15.07
N LYS A 35 16.77 14.31 -15.34
CA LYS A 35 15.45 14.41 -15.95
C LYS A 35 15.55 14.08 -17.45
N LYS A 36 15.82 12.81 -17.80
CA LYS A 36 15.77 12.35 -19.18
C LYS A 36 14.31 12.08 -19.50
N VAL A 37 13.72 12.92 -20.34
CA VAL A 37 12.38 12.67 -20.88
C VAL A 37 12.48 11.48 -21.82
N THR A 38 11.79 10.39 -21.47
CA THR A 38 11.71 9.18 -22.30
C THR A 38 10.42 9.26 -23.11
N PRO A 39 10.46 9.01 -24.42
CA PRO A 39 9.28 9.07 -25.27
C PRO A 39 8.22 8.04 -24.85
N PHE A 40 6.97 8.39 -25.02
CA PHE A 40 5.80 7.52 -24.83
C PHE A 40 4.72 7.87 -25.87
N THR A 41 3.78 6.96 -26.06
CA THR A 41 2.58 7.16 -26.88
C THR A 41 1.34 6.97 -26.04
N VAL A 42 0.30 7.76 -26.33
CA VAL A 42 -1.01 7.66 -25.69
C VAL A 42 -2.05 7.28 -26.72
N THR A 43 -2.88 6.30 -26.40
CA THR A 43 -3.99 5.87 -27.22
C THR A 43 -5.29 6.00 -26.45
N HIS A 44 -6.23 6.77 -26.97
CA HIS A 44 -7.57 6.91 -26.42
C HIS A 44 -8.53 6.00 -27.17
N GLY A 45 -9.03 4.96 -26.52
CA GLY A 45 -10.18 4.19 -26.97
C GLY A 45 -11.48 4.77 -26.44
N THR A 46 -12.61 4.15 -26.79
CA THR A 46 -13.93 4.59 -26.29
C THR A 46 -14.06 4.41 -24.77
N HIS A 47 -13.45 3.36 -24.22
CA HIS A 47 -13.58 2.98 -22.81
C HIS A 47 -12.24 2.68 -22.14
N ASN A 48 -11.13 3.11 -22.75
CA ASN A 48 -9.81 2.89 -22.19
C ASN A 48 -8.81 3.95 -22.62
N ILE A 49 -7.72 4.03 -21.85
CA ILE A 49 -6.56 4.87 -22.15
C ILE A 49 -5.34 3.97 -22.05
N GLY A 50 -4.61 3.83 -23.15
CA GLY A 50 -3.34 3.10 -23.21
C GLY A 50 -2.16 4.06 -23.19
N VAL A 51 -1.12 3.77 -22.40
CA VAL A 51 0.15 4.49 -22.41
C VAL A 51 1.27 3.48 -22.64
N ARG A 52 2.06 3.70 -23.69
CA ARG A 52 3.14 2.79 -24.10
C ARG A 52 4.47 3.51 -24.21
N GLY A 53 5.50 2.93 -23.60
CA GLY A 53 6.90 3.30 -23.78
C GLY A 53 7.73 2.13 -24.35
N GLU A 54 9.06 2.25 -24.26
CA GLU A 54 9.97 1.26 -24.83
C GLU A 54 9.81 -0.15 -24.25
N ASN A 55 9.70 -0.25 -22.92
CA ASN A 55 9.69 -1.51 -22.19
C ASN A 55 8.42 -1.74 -21.37
N PHE A 56 7.42 -0.91 -21.53
CA PHE A 56 6.17 -1.02 -20.77
C PHE A 56 4.96 -0.62 -21.62
N ASP A 57 3.82 -1.14 -21.23
CA ASP A 57 2.51 -0.60 -21.57
C ASP A 57 1.55 -0.70 -20.38
N VAL A 58 0.69 0.30 -20.26
CA VAL A 58 -0.35 0.43 -19.23
C VAL A 58 -1.70 0.62 -19.88
N LEU A 59 -2.72 0.02 -19.29
CA LEU A 59 -4.10 0.19 -19.73
C LEU A 59 -4.97 0.62 -18.55
N PHE A 60 -5.61 1.77 -18.71
CA PHE A 60 -6.65 2.29 -17.83
C PHE A 60 -8.02 2.03 -18.45
N SER A 61 -9.00 1.68 -17.62
CA SER A 61 -10.37 1.39 -18.08
C SER A 61 -11.38 2.25 -17.32
N ASP A 62 -12.26 2.90 -18.07
CA ASP A 62 -13.44 3.57 -17.51
C ASP A 62 -14.54 2.59 -17.09
N LEU A 63 -14.68 1.44 -17.77
CA LEU A 63 -15.66 0.43 -17.41
C LEU A 63 -15.33 -0.28 -16.10
N ASN A 64 -14.03 -0.61 -15.91
CA ASN A 64 -13.57 -1.30 -14.71
C ASN A 64 -13.11 -0.34 -13.61
N GLY A 65 -12.99 0.95 -13.93
CA GLY A 65 -12.69 2.01 -12.97
C GLY A 65 -11.30 1.92 -12.36
N GLY A 66 -10.24 1.75 -13.19
CA GLY A 66 -8.88 1.76 -12.67
C GLY A 66 -7.82 1.28 -13.67
N LEU A 67 -6.61 1.10 -13.18
CA LEU A 67 -5.47 0.53 -13.89
C LEU A 67 -5.67 -0.98 -14.07
N THR A 68 -6.04 -1.44 -15.26
CA THR A 68 -6.41 -2.84 -15.53
C THR A 68 -5.24 -3.70 -15.95
N SER A 69 -4.17 -3.10 -16.48
CA SER A 69 -2.98 -3.82 -16.91
C SER A 69 -1.75 -2.94 -16.81
N TYR A 70 -0.67 -3.53 -16.33
CA TYR A 70 0.67 -2.95 -16.36
C TYR A 70 1.68 -3.99 -16.81
N HIS A 71 2.01 -4.00 -18.08
CA HIS A 71 3.07 -4.82 -18.62
C HIS A 71 4.42 -4.12 -18.49
N TYR A 72 5.42 -4.86 -18.02
CA TYR A 72 6.80 -4.41 -18.00
C TYR A 72 7.73 -5.53 -18.48
N ALA A 73 8.61 -5.20 -19.44
CA ALA A 73 9.51 -6.16 -20.07
C ALA A 73 8.78 -7.44 -20.57
N GLY A 74 7.58 -7.25 -21.12
CA GLY A 74 6.76 -8.33 -21.70
C GLY A 74 6.00 -9.21 -20.70
N LYS A 75 5.93 -8.81 -19.40
CA LYS A 75 5.21 -9.56 -18.38
C LYS A 75 4.15 -8.66 -17.71
N GLU A 76 2.94 -9.21 -17.49
CA GLU A 76 1.93 -8.55 -16.67
C GLU A 76 2.38 -8.51 -15.20
N MET A 77 2.32 -7.33 -14.60
CA MET A 77 2.84 -7.06 -13.27
C MET A 77 1.76 -7.03 -12.20
N ILE A 78 0.48 -6.93 -12.58
CA ILE A 78 -0.65 -6.87 -11.65
C ILE A 78 -1.70 -7.91 -12.04
N GLN A 79 -2.35 -8.53 -11.06
CA GLN A 79 -3.45 -9.47 -11.31
C GLN A 79 -4.82 -8.82 -11.23
N GLU A 80 -4.94 -7.77 -10.42
CA GLU A 80 -6.17 -7.02 -10.23
C GLU A 80 -5.87 -5.52 -10.23
N ILE A 81 -6.91 -4.73 -10.47
CA ILE A 81 -6.84 -3.26 -10.38
C ILE A 81 -6.38 -2.86 -8.98
N PRO A 82 -5.28 -2.09 -8.85
CA PRO A 82 -4.90 -1.50 -7.55
C PRO A 82 -6.03 -0.62 -7.03
N ARG A 83 -6.42 -0.81 -5.77
CA ARG A 83 -7.58 -0.12 -5.19
C ARG A 83 -7.22 0.68 -3.95
N PRO A 84 -7.89 1.81 -3.71
CA PRO A 84 -7.85 2.46 -2.40
C PRO A 84 -8.20 1.45 -1.31
N ASN A 85 -7.43 1.44 -0.22
CA ASN A 85 -7.66 0.58 0.93
C ASN A 85 -7.62 1.39 2.22
N PHE A 86 -8.65 1.23 3.04
CA PHE A 86 -8.87 1.94 4.30
C PHE A 86 -8.99 0.97 5.47
N TRP A 87 -8.79 -0.33 5.21
CA TRP A 87 -9.02 -1.41 6.17
C TRP A 87 -7.81 -2.30 6.33
N ARG A 88 -7.54 -2.70 7.56
CA ARG A 88 -6.65 -3.79 7.94
C ARG A 88 -7.40 -4.87 8.70
N ALA A 89 -6.90 -6.08 8.73
CA ALA A 89 -7.50 -7.14 9.54
C ALA A 89 -7.49 -6.72 11.03
N PRO A 90 -8.61 -6.86 11.77
CA PRO A 90 -8.63 -6.57 13.18
C PRO A 90 -7.65 -7.47 13.95
N THR A 91 -6.94 -6.89 14.92
CA THR A 91 -6.21 -7.66 15.94
C THR A 91 -7.18 -8.17 17.00
N ASP A 92 -6.72 -9.06 17.88
CA ASP A 92 -7.50 -9.49 19.06
C ASP A 92 -7.96 -8.28 19.88
N ASN A 93 -7.09 -7.29 20.03
CA ASN A 93 -7.39 -6.05 20.76
C ASN A 93 -8.45 -5.20 20.05
N ASP A 94 -8.37 -5.10 18.72
CA ASP A 94 -9.40 -4.43 17.91
C ASP A 94 -10.76 -5.12 18.00
N CYS A 95 -10.78 -6.44 18.06
CA CYS A 95 -12.01 -7.21 18.30
C CYS A 95 -12.58 -6.90 19.68
N GLY A 96 -11.73 -6.81 20.69
CA GLY A 96 -12.11 -6.46 22.07
C GLY A 96 -12.71 -5.06 22.19
N ASN A 97 -12.22 -4.08 21.43
CA ASN A 97 -12.76 -2.71 21.44
C ASN A 97 -13.85 -2.47 20.38
N ASN A 98 -14.36 -3.53 19.75
CA ASN A 98 -15.40 -3.45 18.74
C ASN A 98 -15.05 -2.58 17.51
N MET A 99 -13.80 -2.65 17.03
CA MET A 99 -13.38 -1.90 15.84
C MET A 99 -14.31 -2.13 14.63
N GLY A 100 -14.77 -3.36 14.42
CA GLY A 100 -15.70 -3.71 13.35
C GLY A 100 -17.04 -2.96 13.42
N GLY A 101 -17.58 -2.73 14.62
CA GLY A 101 -18.80 -1.95 14.82
C GLY A 101 -18.57 -0.44 14.68
N VAL A 102 -17.44 0.05 15.17
CA VAL A 102 -17.13 1.50 15.17
C VAL A 102 -16.61 1.99 13.82
N ARG A 103 -15.77 1.18 13.15
CA ARG A 103 -15.01 1.57 11.93
C ARG A 103 -15.36 0.74 10.70
N GLY A 104 -16.32 -0.18 10.78
CA GLY A 104 -16.65 -1.15 9.72
C GLY A 104 -17.06 -0.53 8.37
N GLN A 105 -17.47 0.74 8.36
CA GLN A 105 -17.74 1.45 7.11
C GLN A 105 -16.49 1.55 6.22
N TRP A 106 -15.29 1.62 6.80
CA TRP A 106 -14.03 1.64 6.05
C TRP A 106 -13.70 0.29 5.40
N LYS A 107 -14.18 -0.82 6.00
CA LYS A 107 -14.15 -2.13 5.36
C LYS A 107 -15.00 -2.14 4.09
N LEU A 108 -16.23 -1.62 4.18
CA LEU A 108 -17.12 -1.52 3.02
C LEU A 108 -16.57 -0.58 1.96
N ALA A 109 -15.98 0.56 2.37
CA ALA A 109 -15.30 1.48 1.47
C ALA A 109 -14.15 0.80 0.71
N SER A 110 -13.34 -0.05 1.38
CA SER A 110 -12.25 -0.77 0.73
C SER A 110 -12.75 -1.86 -0.25
N LEU A 111 -13.85 -2.56 0.09
CA LEU A 111 -14.39 -3.65 -0.73
C LEU A 111 -15.20 -3.16 -1.93
N TYR A 112 -15.94 -2.08 -1.77
CA TYR A 112 -17.00 -1.67 -2.68
C TYR A 112 -16.87 -0.23 -3.19
N ALA A 113 -15.67 0.35 -3.15
CA ALA A 113 -15.42 1.63 -3.82
C ALA A 113 -15.78 1.52 -5.32
N THR A 114 -16.59 2.45 -5.81
CA THR A 114 -17.04 2.48 -7.19
C THR A 114 -16.56 3.73 -7.90
N ALA A 115 -15.99 3.57 -9.09
CA ALA A 115 -15.55 4.68 -9.89
C ALA A 115 -16.73 5.55 -10.32
N LYS A 116 -16.57 6.87 -10.19
CA LYS A 116 -17.57 7.90 -10.51
C LYS A 116 -17.15 8.67 -11.76
N GLY A 117 -18.08 8.94 -12.67
CA GLY A 117 -17.81 9.78 -13.82
C GLY A 117 -17.47 11.21 -13.42
N ILE A 118 -16.34 11.73 -13.89
CA ILE A 118 -15.82 13.08 -13.61
C ILE A 118 -15.29 13.80 -14.85
N GLY A 119 -15.19 13.09 -15.96
CA GLY A 119 -14.66 13.61 -17.22
C GLY A 119 -15.69 14.27 -18.10
N LYS A 120 -15.39 14.31 -19.40
CA LYS A 120 -16.31 14.86 -20.41
C LYS A 120 -17.53 13.95 -20.60
N GLU A 121 -18.66 14.56 -20.96
CA GLU A 121 -19.77 13.81 -21.48
C GLU A 121 -19.43 13.19 -22.83
N ILE A 122 -19.64 11.90 -22.95
CA ILE A 122 -19.47 11.16 -24.21
C ILE A 122 -20.82 10.51 -24.62
N PRO A 123 -21.10 10.40 -25.93
CA PRO A 123 -22.30 9.71 -26.41
C PRO A 123 -22.32 8.25 -25.96
N SER A 124 -23.42 7.78 -25.41
CA SER A 124 -23.65 6.37 -25.14
C SER A 124 -24.14 5.65 -26.39
N VAL A 125 -23.69 4.41 -26.60
CA VAL A 125 -24.16 3.55 -27.72
C VAL A 125 -25.66 3.21 -27.61
N HIS A 126 -26.26 3.37 -26.44
CA HIS A 126 -27.67 3.17 -26.20
C HIS A 126 -28.50 4.47 -26.19
N GLY A 127 -27.89 5.59 -26.60
CA GLY A 127 -28.50 6.92 -26.56
C GLY A 127 -28.23 7.66 -25.24
N GLY A 128 -28.31 9.00 -25.30
CA GLY A 128 -27.92 9.88 -24.20
C GLY A 128 -26.40 10.08 -24.07
N THR A 129 -25.98 10.64 -22.96
CA THR A 129 -24.58 10.88 -22.64
C THR A 129 -24.18 10.21 -21.31
N ILE A 130 -22.94 9.84 -21.19
CA ILE A 130 -22.33 9.36 -19.95
C ILE A 130 -21.13 10.23 -19.61
N LEU A 131 -20.87 10.43 -18.32
CA LEU A 131 -19.64 11.07 -17.87
C LEU A 131 -18.48 10.09 -17.98
N GLN A 132 -17.43 10.50 -18.68
CA GLN A 132 -16.22 9.73 -18.77
C GLN A 132 -15.53 9.69 -17.41
N ASN A 133 -15.04 8.55 -17.02
CA ASN A 133 -14.14 8.33 -15.90
C ASN A 133 -13.06 7.34 -16.36
N PRO A 134 -11.77 7.69 -16.33
CA PRO A 134 -11.15 8.81 -15.60
C PRO A 134 -11.02 10.11 -16.42
N THR A 135 -10.48 11.16 -15.78
CA THR A 135 -9.87 12.26 -16.53
C THR A 135 -8.48 11.85 -16.99
N CYS A 136 -8.04 12.42 -18.12
CA CYS A 136 -6.70 12.17 -18.67
C CYS A 136 -6.09 13.47 -19.19
N GLU A 137 -4.90 13.78 -18.69
CA GLU A 137 -4.09 14.93 -19.11
C GLU A 137 -2.74 14.45 -19.63
N VAL A 138 -2.38 14.87 -20.83
CA VAL A 138 -1.07 14.54 -21.44
C VAL A 138 -0.14 15.73 -21.24
N GLU A 139 0.93 15.52 -20.53
CA GLU A 139 1.99 16.49 -20.28
C GLU A 139 3.24 16.19 -21.14
N ALA A 140 4.24 17.05 -21.06
CA ALA A 140 5.46 16.90 -21.86
C ALA A 140 6.28 15.64 -21.53
N ASP A 141 6.25 15.18 -20.27
CA ASP A 141 7.05 14.06 -19.77
C ASP A 141 6.23 12.96 -19.10
N SER A 142 4.91 13.11 -19.02
CA SER A 142 4.01 12.18 -18.32
C SER A 142 2.57 12.23 -18.83
N VAL A 143 1.79 11.22 -18.44
CA VAL A 143 0.34 11.19 -18.60
C VAL A 143 -0.28 11.08 -17.24
N VAL A 144 -1.22 11.96 -16.91
CA VAL A 144 -1.93 11.97 -15.62
C VAL A 144 -3.34 11.45 -15.83
N VAL A 145 -3.67 10.37 -15.15
CA VAL A 145 -4.99 9.73 -15.18
C VAL A 145 -5.55 9.73 -13.76
N THR A 146 -6.73 10.36 -13.57
CA THR A 146 -7.33 10.50 -12.24
C THR A 146 -8.71 9.87 -12.19
N TYR A 147 -8.90 8.96 -11.24
CA TYR A 147 -10.18 8.36 -10.88
C TYR A 147 -10.73 9.02 -9.62
N LEU A 148 -12.05 9.25 -9.61
CA LEU A 148 -12.81 9.58 -8.41
C LEU A 148 -13.64 8.36 -8.01
N TYR A 149 -13.61 7.99 -6.74
CA TYR A 149 -14.36 6.86 -6.21
C TYR A 149 -15.39 7.33 -5.18
N ASN A 150 -16.62 6.86 -5.33
CA ASN A 150 -17.59 6.86 -4.25
C ASN A 150 -17.23 5.76 -3.26
N LEU A 151 -17.12 6.11 -1.99
CA LEU A 151 -16.91 5.18 -0.90
C LEU A 151 -18.27 4.75 -0.33
N GLN A 152 -18.38 3.47 0.04
CA GLN A 152 -19.63 2.94 0.60
C GLN A 152 -19.71 3.28 2.08
N THR A 153 -19.87 4.58 2.39
CA THR A 153 -19.95 5.12 3.75
C THR A 153 -21.24 5.92 3.95
N SER A 154 -21.63 6.10 5.21
CA SER A 154 -22.73 6.98 5.64
C SER A 154 -22.26 7.78 6.86
N PRO A 155 -22.10 9.11 6.74
CA PRO A 155 -22.34 9.94 5.54
C PRO A 155 -21.45 9.54 4.34
N ALA A 156 -21.91 9.90 3.13
CA ALA A 156 -21.23 9.59 1.88
C ALA A 156 -19.88 10.30 1.80
N ALA A 157 -18.84 9.57 1.39
CA ALA A 157 -17.50 10.09 1.19
C ALA A 157 -16.95 9.68 -0.19
N GLU A 158 -15.94 10.40 -0.63
CA GLU A 158 -15.23 10.16 -1.89
C GLU A 158 -13.73 10.19 -1.67
N CYS A 159 -12.97 9.53 -2.55
CA CYS A 159 -11.52 9.68 -2.65
C CYS A 159 -11.08 9.75 -4.10
N SER A 160 -9.95 10.36 -4.38
CA SER A 160 -9.35 10.34 -5.70
C SER A 160 -8.06 9.50 -5.71
N LEU A 161 -7.85 8.78 -6.81
CA LEU A 161 -6.63 8.03 -7.07
C LEU A 161 -6.07 8.49 -8.42
N GLN A 162 -4.94 9.16 -8.37
CA GLN A 162 -4.24 9.70 -9.52
C GLN A 162 -3.03 8.83 -9.85
N TYR A 163 -2.86 8.55 -11.12
CA TYR A 163 -1.69 7.88 -11.70
C TYR A 163 -0.98 8.83 -12.67
N ARG A 164 0.27 9.12 -12.39
CA ARG A 164 1.16 9.84 -13.32
C ARG A 164 2.15 8.85 -13.92
N VAL A 165 1.96 8.52 -15.19
CA VAL A 165 2.77 7.56 -15.94
C VAL A 165 3.88 8.29 -16.68
N PHE A 166 5.13 7.96 -16.40
CA PHE A 166 6.30 8.51 -17.07
C PHE A 166 6.76 7.59 -18.22
N GLY A 167 7.44 8.17 -19.21
CA GLY A 167 7.93 7.43 -20.39
C GLY A 167 8.95 6.32 -20.10
N ASP A 168 9.49 6.23 -18.89
CA ASP A 168 10.36 5.13 -18.44
C ASP A 168 9.60 4.00 -17.70
N GLY A 169 8.28 4.05 -17.67
CA GLY A 169 7.42 3.06 -17.04
C GLY A 169 7.19 3.25 -15.55
N ARG A 170 7.76 4.28 -14.92
CA ARG A 170 7.41 4.63 -13.55
C ARG A 170 6.00 5.18 -13.48
N ILE A 171 5.27 4.81 -12.45
CA ILE A 171 3.93 5.31 -12.15
C ILE A 171 3.94 5.92 -10.76
N GLN A 172 3.88 7.25 -10.69
CA GLN A 172 3.63 7.94 -9.43
C GLN A 172 2.13 7.88 -9.14
N THR A 173 1.79 7.44 -7.95
CA THR A 173 0.40 7.25 -7.52
C THR A 173 0.11 8.12 -6.32
N THR A 174 -0.95 8.90 -6.40
CA THR A 174 -1.42 9.77 -5.30
C THR A 174 -2.84 9.40 -4.94
N LEU A 175 -3.05 8.97 -3.70
CA LEU A 175 -4.36 8.79 -3.08
C LEU A 175 -4.67 10.02 -2.23
N HIS A 176 -5.86 10.60 -2.42
CA HIS A 176 -6.32 11.78 -1.69
C HIS A 176 -7.74 11.56 -1.15
N TYR A 177 -7.97 12.01 0.08
CA TYR A 177 -9.25 11.97 0.76
C TYR A 177 -9.48 13.27 1.53
N ASP A 178 -10.63 13.90 1.30
CA ASP A 178 -11.14 15.00 2.09
C ASP A 178 -12.03 14.47 3.22
N PRO A 179 -11.85 14.92 4.48
CA PRO A 179 -12.59 14.40 5.61
C PRO A 179 -14.08 14.72 5.53
N VAL A 180 -14.88 13.78 5.99
CA VAL A 180 -16.34 13.93 6.12
C VAL A 180 -16.71 13.79 7.58
N GLU A 181 -17.39 14.82 8.11
CA GLU A 181 -17.85 14.82 9.50
C GLU A 181 -18.82 13.65 9.77
N GLY A 182 -18.65 13.00 10.92
CA GLY A 182 -19.45 11.84 11.33
C GLY A 182 -18.86 10.49 10.96
N LEU A 183 -17.77 10.43 10.20
CA LEU A 183 -17.01 9.20 10.00
C LEU A 183 -15.95 9.02 11.07
N ALA A 184 -15.80 7.77 11.56
CA ALA A 184 -14.72 7.42 12.47
C ALA A 184 -13.36 7.45 11.76
N ALA A 185 -12.27 7.51 12.52
CA ALA A 185 -10.92 7.38 11.98
C ALA A 185 -10.74 6.07 11.21
N MET A 186 -10.11 6.13 10.04
CA MET A 186 -9.84 4.95 9.21
C MET A 186 -8.68 4.14 9.80
N PRO A 187 -8.78 2.79 9.79
CA PRO A 187 -7.68 1.93 10.24
C PRO A 187 -6.43 1.99 9.36
N GLU A 188 -6.59 2.28 8.08
CA GLU A 188 -5.50 2.36 7.11
C GLU A 188 -5.83 3.39 6.02
N PHE A 189 -4.81 4.03 5.45
CA PHE A 189 -4.92 4.87 4.27
C PHE A 189 -3.81 4.50 3.28
N GLY A 190 -4.18 3.78 2.21
CA GLY A 190 -3.21 3.25 1.27
C GLY A 190 -3.81 2.68 0.00
N VAL A 191 -2.98 2.01 -0.78
CA VAL A 191 -3.35 1.32 -2.02
C VAL A 191 -2.95 -0.14 -1.92
N LEU A 192 -3.90 -1.03 -2.21
CA LEU A 192 -3.73 -2.47 -2.21
C LEU A 192 -3.53 -2.97 -3.64
N PHE A 193 -2.48 -3.78 -3.83
CA PHE A 193 -2.15 -4.49 -5.06
C PHE A 193 -2.27 -5.98 -4.85
N LYS A 194 -2.68 -6.70 -5.91
CA LYS A 194 -2.49 -8.14 -6.02
C LYS A 194 -1.60 -8.43 -7.22
N ILE A 195 -0.54 -9.17 -6.98
CA ILE A 195 0.41 -9.62 -7.99
C ILE A 195 0.55 -11.14 -7.93
N ASP A 196 1.13 -11.75 -8.95
CA ASP A 196 1.28 -13.20 -9.01
C ASP A 196 2.01 -13.76 -7.77
N ALA A 197 1.57 -14.92 -7.27
CA ALA A 197 2.16 -15.58 -6.10
C ALA A 197 3.63 -15.97 -6.29
N ASP A 198 4.12 -16.08 -7.53
CA ASP A 198 5.54 -16.31 -7.83
C ASP A 198 6.45 -15.15 -7.40
N TYR A 199 5.90 -13.96 -7.16
CA TYR A 199 6.59 -12.83 -6.55
C TYR A 199 6.59 -13.00 -5.03
N ASP A 200 7.38 -13.92 -4.55
CA ASP A 200 7.38 -14.44 -3.18
C ASP A 200 8.48 -13.86 -2.28
N THR A 201 9.32 -12.99 -2.80
CA THR A 201 10.46 -12.42 -2.07
C THR A 201 10.29 -10.91 -1.95
N VAL A 202 10.33 -10.40 -0.71
CA VAL A 202 10.29 -8.97 -0.43
C VAL A 202 11.63 -8.51 0.14
N GLU A 203 12.15 -7.39 -0.40
CA GLU A 203 13.32 -6.68 0.14
C GLU A 203 12.90 -5.23 0.37
N TRP A 204 13.28 -4.66 1.53
CA TRP A 204 12.91 -3.28 1.85
C TRP A 204 14.03 -2.54 2.58
N TYR A 205 14.07 -1.22 2.36
CA TYR A 205 14.84 -0.28 3.16
C TYR A 205 13.89 0.48 4.09
N GLY A 206 13.88 0.10 5.34
CA GLY A 206 12.96 0.58 6.36
C GLY A 206 13.29 0.00 7.73
N ASN A 207 12.35 0.10 8.65
CA ASN A 207 12.47 -0.54 9.94
C ASN A 207 12.32 -2.06 9.81
N GLY A 208 13.09 -2.81 10.61
CA GLY A 208 13.09 -4.27 10.58
C GLY A 208 14.08 -4.88 11.57
N PRO A 209 14.39 -6.19 11.43
CA PRO A 209 13.89 -7.15 10.44
C PRO A 209 12.44 -7.62 10.67
N ALA A 210 11.95 -7.60 11.91
CA ALA A 210 10.59 -8.00 12.27
C ALA A 210 9.54 -6.99 11.78
N GLU A 211 8.27 -7.33 11.96
CA GLU A 211 7.17 -6.40 11.72
C GLU A 211 7.24 -5.19 12.64
N THR A 212 6.79 -4.06 12.16
CA THR A 212 6.71 -2.80 12.92
C THR A 212 5.42 -2.08 12.61
N TYR A 213 4.88 -1.38 13.61
CA TYR A 213 3.69 -0.55 13.53
C TYR A 213 3.98 0.82 14.12
N TRP A 214 3.13 1.79 13.87
CA TRP A 214 3.33 3.17 14.32
C TRP A 214 3.60 3.26 15.83
N ASP A 215 2.86 2.50 16.62
CA ASP A 215 2.99 2.38 18.07
C ASP A 215 3.95 1.27 18.56
N ARG A 216 4.56 0.51 17.63
CA ARG A 216 5.45 -0.62 17.93
C ARG A 216 6.64 -0.66 16.97
N GLN A 217 7.58 0.26 17.12
CA GLN A 217 8.75 0.36 16.22
C GLN A 217 10.09 0.68 16.91
N HIS A 218 10.09 1.00 18.20
CA HIS A 218 11.31 1.43 18.90
C HIS A 218 12.37 0.33 19.03
N GLY A 219 11.98 -0.95 18.98
CA GLY A 219 12.90 -2.08 18.96
C GLY A 219 13.51 -2.38 17.59
N ALA A 220 13.05 -1.72 16.53
CA ALA A 220 13.50 -1.95 15.16
C ALA A 220 14.71 -1.08 14.80
N LYS A 221 15.47 -1.54 13.80
CA LYS A 221 16.56 -0.78 13.19
C LYS A 221 16.20 -0.39 11.77
N LEU A 222 16.60 0.79 11.39
CA LEU A 222 16.60 1.17 9.98
C LEU A 222 17.72 0.40 9.25
N GLY A 223 17.35 -0.35 8.22
CA GLY A 223 18.27 -1.16 7.45
C GLY A 223 17.66 -1.67 6.15
N ILE A 224 18.46 -2.42 5.38
CA ILE A 224 17.97 -3.18 4.23
C ILE A 224 17.80 -4.62 4.68
N TYR A 225 16.60 -5.15 4.48
CA TYR A 225 16.22 -6.49 4.90
C TYR A 225 15.53 -7.23 3.75
N GLN A 226 15.56 -8.55 3.83
CA GLN A 226 14.90 -9.42 2.86
C GLN A 226 14.32 -10.64 3.58
N ASN A 227 13.11 -11.06 3.16
CA ASN A 227 12.54 -12.36 3.56
C ASN A 227 11.58 -12.87 2.47
N LYS A 228 11.00 -14.04 2.70
CA LYS A 228 9.88 -14.52 1.89
C LYS A 228 8.59 -13.83 2.33
N VAL A 229 7.67 -13.63 1.40
CA VAL A 229 6.33 -13.09 1.69
C VAL A 229 5.61 -13.92 2.76
N ALA A 230 5.72 -15.25 2.70
CA ALA A 230 5.14 -16.15 3.70
C ALA A 230 5.73 -15.96 5.11
N ASP A 231 6.99 -15.52 5.24
CA ASP A 231 7.65 -15.30 6.52
C ASP A 231 7.14 -14.04 7.24
N ASN A 232 6.38 -13.18 6.54
CA ASN A 232 5.72 -12.02 7.13
C ASN A 232 4.42 -12.39 7.86
N MET A 233 3.89 -13.60 7.65
CA MET A 233 2.73 -14.09 8.40
C MET A 233 3.14 -14.44 9.82
N ALA A 234 2.68 -13.66 10.80
CA ALA A 234 2.84 -14.01 12.19
C ALA A 234 2.01 -15.27 12.53
N GLN A 235 2.58 -16.14 13.38
CA GLN A 235 1.97 -17.41 13.77
C GLN A 235 0.92 -17.20 14.89
N TYR A 236 -0.03 -16.32 14.67
CA TYR A 236 -1.15 -16.12 15.58
C TYR A 236 -2.14 -17.29 15.47
N LEU A 237 -2.81 -17.62 16.57
CA LEU A 237 -3.84 -18.68 16.61
C LEU A 237 -5.04 -18.28 15.76
N VAL A 238 -5.40 -17.00 15.74
CA VAL A 238 -6.42 -16.41 14.88
C VAL A 238 -5.72 -15.48 13.89
N PRO A 239 -5.87 -15.69 12.58
CA PRO A 239 -5.32 -14.79 11.58
C PRO A 239 -5.79 -13.34 11.80
N GLN A 240 -4.86 -12.41 11.83
CA GLN A 240 -5.10 -11.01 12.13
C GLN A 240 -4.03 -10.14 11.49
N GLU A 241 -4.10 -8.82 11.63
CA GLU A 241 -3.09 -7.91 11.10
C GLU A 241 -1.69 -8.30 11.53
N CYS A 242 -0.78 -8.39 10.57
CA CYS A 242 0.62 -8.71 10.78
C CYS A 242 1.49 -8.24 9.60
N GLY A 243 2.81 -8.34 9.75
CA GLY A 243 3.80 -8.22 8.69
C GLY A 243 4.08 -6.80 8.20
N ALA A 244 3.47 -5.76 8.75
CA ALA A 244 3.74 -4.39 8.32
C ALA A 244 5.18 -3.95 8.64
N LYS A 245 5.69 -3.00 7.85
CA LYS A 245 7.00 -2.36 7.99
C LYS A 245 6.81 -0.86 7.99
N THR A 246 7.42 -0.18 8.94
CA THR A 246 7.38 1.29 9.05
C THR A 246 8.63 1.94 8.48
N ALA A 247 8.58 3.23 8.24
CA ALA A 247 9.70 4.03 7.77
C ALA A 247 10.34 3.49 6.47
N VAL A 248 9.54 2.91 5.59
CA VAL A 248 10.01 2.31 4.34
C VAL A 248 10.27 3.39 3.30
N ARG A 249 11.51 3.45 2.79
CA ARG A 249 11.92 4.35 1.71
C ARG A 249 11.68 3.72 0.35
N TRP A 250 11.95 2.42 0.28
CA TRP A 250 11.63 1.61 -0.88
C TRP A 250 11.42 0.15 -0.46
N ALA A 251 10.60 -0.55 -1.23
CA ALA A 251 10.43 -2.00 -1.13
C ALA A 251 10.31 -2.58 -2.54
N LYS A 252 10.86 -3.76 -2.75
CA LYS A 252 10.66 -4.53 -3.97
C LYS A 252 10.11 -5.91 -3.64
N VAL A 253 9.15 -6.34 -4.45
CA VAL A 253 8.56 -7.68 -4.36
C VAL A 253 8.84 -8.38 -5.67
N VAL A 254 9.60 -9.47 -5.61
CA VAL A 254 10.23 -10.06 -6.78
C VAL A 254 10.09 -11.59 -6.83
N ASP A 255 10.19 -12.11 -8.07
CA ASP A 255 10.30 -13.54 -8.34
C ASP A 255 11.75 -14.04 -8.09
N ARG A 256 11.96 -15.35 -8.26
CA ARG A 256 13.29 -15.99 -8.14
C ARG A 256 14.35 -15.47 -9.12
N LYS A 257 13.96 -14.71 -10.15
CA LYS A 257 14.86 -14.08 -11.12
C LYS A 257 15.14 -12.62 -10.82
N GLY A 258 14.57 -12.10 -9.71
CA GLY A 258 14.69 -10.70 -9.31
C GLY A 258 13.82 -9.73 -10.10
N ARG A 259 12.84 -10.23 -10.88
CA ARG A 259 11.86 -9.42 -11.59
C ARG A 259 10.64 -9.21 -10.72
N GLY A 260 10.03 -8.05 -10.79
CA GLY A 260 8.84 -7.75 -10.00
C GLY A 260 8.52 -6.26 -9.97
N LEU A 261 7.99 -5.79 -8.86
CA LEU A 261 7.65 -4.39 -8.63
C LEU A 261 8.56 -3.77 -7.58
N LEU A 262 9.05 -2.58 -7.89
CA LEU A 262 9.74 -1.70 -6.95
C LEU A 262 8.79 -0.56 -6.56
N PHE A 263 8.57 -0.39 -5.27
CA PHE A 263 7.84 0.71 -4.66
C PHE A 263 8.83 1.66 -3.99
N THR A 264 8.64 2.95 -4.19
CA THR A 264 9.49 4.00 -3.62
C THR A 264 8.60 5.05 -2.98
N ALA A 265 8.85 5.36 -1.71
CA ALA A 265 8.18 6.45 -1.01
C ALA A 265 8.59 7.80 -1.57
N ASP A 266 7.76 8.82 -1.35
CA ASP A 266 8.19 10.19 -1.51
C ASP A 266 9.40 10.48 -0.60
N ALA A 267 10.36 11.25 -1.11
CA ALA A 267 11.60 11.54 -0.38
C ALA A 267 11.38 12.29 0.95
N ALA A 268 10.26 12.98 1.08
CA ALA A 268 9.91 13.75 2.27
C ALA A 268 9.19 12.89 3.34
N LYS A 269 8.45 11.83 2.92
CA LYS A 269 7.62 11.02 3.82
C LYS A 269 7.82 9.52 3.53
N PRO A 270 8.55 8.77 4.36
CA PRO A 270 8.59 7.31 4.25
C PRO A 270 7.18 6.71 4.39
N MET A 271 6.93 5.58 3.75
CA MET A 271 5.65 4.88 3.78
C MET A 271 5.64 3.74 4.80
N PHE A 272 4.45 3.27 5.15
CA PHE A 272 4.21 1.94 5.67
C PHE A 272 4.09 0.98 4.50
N PHE A 273 4.49 -0.27 4.69
CA PHE A 273 4.47 -1.26 3.62
C PHE A 273 4.22 -2.66 4.18
N SER A 274 3.41 -3.46 3.49
CA SER A 274 3.31 -4.88 3.77
C SER A 274 3.25 -5.70 2.48
N ALA A 275 3.76 -6.93 2.54
CA ALA A 275 3.62 -7.93 1.50
C ALA A 275 3.27 -9.26 2.16
N LEU A 276 2.06 -9.76 1.91
CA LEU A 276 1.45 -10.92 2.56
C LEU A 276 0.80 -11.84 1.52
N PRO A 277 0.60 -13.13 1.82
CA PRO A 277 -0.09 -14.03 0.91
C PRO A 277 -1.62 -13.87 0.92
N TYR A 278 -2.17 -13.03 1.79
CA TYR A 278 -3.61 -12.87 2.00
C TYR A 278 -4.01 -11.40 2.10
N THR A 279 -5.23 -11.11 1.69
CA THR A 279 -5.86 -9.81 1.93
C THR A 279 -6.28 -9.66 3.40
N PRO A 280 -6.46 -8.41 3.90
CA PRO A 280 -7.04 -8.17 5.22
C PRO A 280 -8.39 -8.89 5.43
N HIS A 281 -9.21 -8.99 4.37
CA HIS A 281 -10.53 -9.60 4.43
C HIS A 281 -10.48 -11.14 4.55
N GLU A 282 -9.52 -11.79 3.89
CA GLU A 282 -9.28 -13.23 4.03
C GLU A 282 -8.78 -13.56 5.43
N MET A 283 -7.83 -12.77 5.95
CA MET A 283 -7.34 -12.96 7.32
C MET A 283 -8.44 -12.78 8.36
N GLU A 284 -9.24 -11.71 8.24
CA GLU A 284 -10.36 -11.44 9.15
C GLU A 284 -11.46 -12.51 9.11
N SER A 285 -11.64 -13.16 7.97
CA SER A 285 -12.69 -14.19 7.78
C SER A 285 -12.31 -15.55 8.38
N ALA A 286 -11.02 -15.79 8.64
CA ALA A 286 -10.52 -17.05 9.17
C ALA A 286 -10.45 -17.01 10.70
N LYS A 287 -10.97 -18.03 11.36
CA LYS A 287 -10.84 -18.25 12.81
C LYS A 287 -9.59 -19.04 13.18
N HIS A 288 -9.03 -19.76 12.20
CA HIS A 288 -7.84 -20.57 12.36
C HIS A 288 -6.99 -20.51 11.09
N PRO A 289 -5.65 -20.67 11.17
CA PRO A 289 -4.77 -20.61 9.99
C PRO A 289 -5.16 -21.62 8.87
N TYR A 290 -5.71 -22.79 9.21
CA TYR A 290 -6.12 -23.79 8.21
C TYR A 290 -7.40 -23.41 7.44
N GLU A 291 -8.11 -22.37 7.84
CA GLU A 291 -9.28 -21.84 7.14
C GLU A 291 -8.91 -20.79 6.06
N LEU A 292 -7.64 -20.34 6.06
CA LEU A 292 -7.15 -19.46 5.02
C LEU A 292 -7.16 -20.19 3.66
N PRO A 293 -7.52 -19.49 2.57
CA PRO A 293 -7.57 -20.10 1.25
C PRO A 293 -6.17 -20.52 0.77
N PRO A 294 -6.06 -21.40 -0.26
CA PRO A 294 -4.80 -21.59 -0.95
C PRO A 294 -4.24 -20.27 -1.48
N VAL A 295 -2.91 -20.09 -1.41
CA VAL A 295 -2.25 -18.86 -1.88
C VAL A 295 -2.35 -18.75 -3.40
N HIS A 296 -2.96 -17.68 -3.90
CA HIS A 296 -3.12 -17.40 -5.33
C HIS A 296 -2.37 -16.16 -5.79
N TYR A 297 -1.94 -15.29 -4.88
CA TYR A 297 -1.30 -14.02 -5.15
C TYR A 297 -0.42 -13.59 -3.99
N THR A 298 0.38 -12.59 -4.23
CA THR A 298 0.99 -11.76 -3.21
C THR A 298 0.22 -10.45 -3.11
N VAL A 299 -0.23 -10.13 -1.91
CA VAL A 299 -0.94 -8.89 -1.59
C VAL A 299 0.05 -7.86 -1.08
N ILE A 300 0.15 -6.72 -1.76
CA ILE A 300 1.00 -5.61 -1.35
C ILE A 300 0.10 -4.47 -0.90
N ARG A 301 0.39 -3.90 0.27
CA ARG A 301 -0.22 -2.65 0.73
C ARG A 301 0.87 -1.60 0.86
N ALA A 302 0.77 -0.54 0.04
CA ALA A 302 1.56 0.67 0.17
C ALA A 302 0.69 1.70 0.89
N MET A 303 1.12 2.17 2.06
CA MET A 303 0.27 2.94 2.96
C MET A 303 0.96 4.24 3.38
N GLY A 304 0.20 5.33 3.40
CA GLY A 304 0.63 6.61 3.96
C GLY A 304 0.40 6.69 5.46
N GLU A 305 -0.66 6.04 5.93
CA GLU A 305 -1.02 5.98 7.35
C GLU A 305 -1.63 4.61 7.69
N GLN A 306 -1.36 4.16 8.91
CA GLN A 306 -1.95 2.96 9.49
C GLN A 306 -2.12 3.18 10.99
N MET A 307 -3.31 2.94 11.52
CA MET A 307 -3.59 3.01 12.95
C MET A 307 -2.72 2.00 13.71
N GLY A 308 -2.25 2.36 14.88
CA GLY A 308 -1.52 1.47 15.78
C GLY A 308 -2.30 0.18 16.08
N VAL A 309 -1.61 -0.80 16.63
CA VAL A 309 -2.14 -2.15 16.91
C VAL A 309 -2.17 -2.48 18.39
N GLY A 310 -1.63 -1.61 19.24
CA GLY A 310 -1.52 -1.81 20.69
C GLY A 310 -2.69 -1.24 21.46
N GLY A 311 -2.49 -1.13 22.75
CA GLY A 311 -3.38 -0.60 23.78
C GLY A 311 -2.74 -0.87 25.13
N ASP A 312 -3.32 -0.36 26.23
CA ASP A 312 -2.76 -0.55 27.58
C ASP A 312 -2.99 -1.96 28.13
N ASP A 313 -3.84 -2.74 27.48
CA ASP A 313 -4.09 -4.13 27.82
C ASP A 313 -4.28 -4.99 26.58
N SER A 314 -4.55 -6.29 26.74
CA SER A 314 -4.83 -7.25 25.67
C SER A 314 -6.31 -7.64 25.57
N TRP A 315 -7.23 -6.89 26.18
CA TRP A 315 -8.66 -7.17 26.20
C TRP A 315 -9.52 -6.18 25.40
N GLY A 316 -8.92 -5.18 24.79
CA GLY A 316 -9.65 -4.21 24.00
C GLY A 316 -9.45 -2.76 24.43
N ALA A 317 -8.36 -2.44 25.10
CA ALA A 317 -7.96 -1.04 25.27
C ALA A 317 -7.76 -0.41 23.89
N ASN A 318 -8.28 0.79 23.70
CA ASN A 318 -8.09 1.52 22.46
C ASN A 318 -6.60 1.86 22.25
N VAL A 319 -6.20 1.94 21.00
CA VAL A 319 -4.92 2.53 20.58
C VAL A 319 -4.85 3.97 21.10
N HIS A 320 -3.70 4.40 21.58
CA HIS A 320 -3.48 5.77 22.04
C HIS A 320 -3.75 6.78 20.94
N PRO A 321 -4.34 7.94 21.24
CA PRO A 321 -4.79 8.91 20.22
C PRO A 321 -3.73 9.36 19.24
N GLU A 322 -2.46 9.44 19.66
CA GLU A 322 -1.33 9.83 18.83
C GLU A 322 -0.98 8.81 17.73
N TYR A 323 -1.51 7.58 17.83
CA TYR A 323 -1.33 6.51 16.84
C TYR A 323 -2.61 6.22 16.02
N ILE A 324 -3.55 7.16 16.06
CA ILE A 324 -4.78 7.10 15.25
C ILE A 324 -4.66 8.15 14.14
N PRO A 325 -4.91 7.80 12.86
CA PRO A 325 -4.92 8.76 11.76
C PRO A 325 -5.87 9.94 12.04
N ASP A 326 -5.40 11.17 11.77
CA ASP A 326 -6.19 12.39 11.96
C ASP A 326 -7.22 12.52 10.84
N VAL A 327 -8.49 12.33 11.18
CA VAL A 327 -9.61 12.39 10.22
C VAL A 327 -10.24 13.78 10.09
N THR A 328 -9.66 14.79 10.71
CA THR A 328 -10.17 16.17 10.68
C THR A 328 -9.53 16.99 9.55
N LYS A 329 -8.52 16.46 8.88
CA LYS A 329 -7.75 17.11 7.82
C LYS A 329 -7.72 16.27 6.57
N PRO A 330 -7.56 16.89 5.39
CA PRO A 330 -7.28 16.15 4.16
C PRO A 330 -6.05 15.27 4.33
N VAL A 331 -6.15 14.05 3.83
CA VAL A 331 -5.05 13.07 3.84
C VAL A 331 -4.59 12.81 2.42
N GLU A 332 -3.28 12.90 2.19
CA GLU A 332 -2.69 12.61 0.90
C GLU A 332 -1.49 11.67 1.08
N PHE A 333 -1.43 10.68 0.19
CA PHE A 333 -0.33 9.73 0.14
C PHE A 333 0.16 9.57 -1.29
N THR A 334 1.44 9.87 -1.50
CA THR A 334 2.11 9.72 -2.79
C THR A 334 3.26 8.74 -2.69
N PHE A 335 3.31 7.81 -3.63
CA PHE A 335 4.41 6.87 -3.83
C PHE A 335 4.61 6.61 -5.31
N THR A 336 5.71 5.97 -5.67
CA THR A 336 5.99 5.57 -7.05
C THR A 336 6.19 4.06 -7.12
N PHE A 337 5.63 3.41 -8.13
CA PHE A 337 5.97 2.02 -8.43
C PHE A 337 6.42 1.85 -9.88
N ARG A 338 7.20 0.79 -10.12
CA ARG A 338 7.61 0.38 -11.48
C ARG A 338 7.97 -1.08 -11.52
N GLY A 339 7.89 -1.68 -12.72
CA GLY A 339 8.50 -2.97 -13.03
C GLY A 339 10.04 -2.93 -12.96
N ILE A 340 10.63 -4.02 -12.55
CA ILE A 340 12.08 -4.22 -12.51
C ILE A 340 12.45 -5.62 -13.02
#